data_cd52e25e57a95d0774474b91d5be309d
#
_entry.id   cd52e25e57a95d0774474b91d5be309d
#
_cell.length_a   1.000
_cell.length_b   1.000
_cell.length_c   1.000
_cell.angle_alpha   90.00
_cell.angle_beta   90.00
_cell.angle_gamma   90.00
#
_symmetry.space_group_name_H-M   'P 1'
#
loop_
_entity.id
_entity.type
_entity.pdbx_description
1 polymer ?
#
loop_
_entity_poly.entity_id
_entity_poly.type
_entity_poly.pdbx_seq_one_letter_code
_entity_poly.pdbx_strand_id
1 'polypeptide(L)'
;MARPARLPAQSHPADRPRPGEPWTDDPYAHALRTGRGPLFMRRLRPPVDRDDAGGEGELLPLDVERWCAAPDAADTGVLQRCAGPVLDVGCGPGRLVAALTAEGVPALGVDVSPAAVARTRQRGGAAVRRSVFDRLPGEGRWGTILLMDGNLGIGGDPLVLLARLRTVVPPGGRLLVEAAPHDVDERLTVRVEDAHGRHGRPFPWARLGATALLHTAEAVGWILTGRWADEGRSFVELHRPRSRQHDERASAGGRTEQP
;
A
#
# COMPACT_ATOMS: atom_id res chain seq x y z
N MET A 1 32.11 -24.64 21.39
CA MET A 1 31.47 -23.30 21.48
C MET A 1 30.01 -23.45 21.10
N ALA A 2 29.10 -23.39 22.05
CA ALA A 2 27.65 -23.52 21.85
C ALA A 2 27.05 -22.21 21.33
N ARG A 3 26.21 -22.28 20.28
CA ARG A 3 25.44 -21.16 19.75
C ARG A 3 24.39 -20.72 20.81
N PRO A 4 24.22 -19.42 21.07
CA PRO A 4 23.14 -18.98 21.98
C PRO A 4 21.77 -19.27 21.34
N ALA A 5 20.87 -19.86 22.13
CA ALA A 5 19.49 -20.10 21.77
C ALA A 5 18.78 -18.76 21.48
N ARG A 6 18.15 -18.64 20.31
CA ARG A 6 17.26 -17.51 19.98
C ARG A 6 16.02 -17.63 20.89
N LEU A 7 15.81 -16.63 21.74
CA LEU A 7 14.56 -16.45 22.46
C LEU A 7 13.40 -16.28 21.47
N PRO A 8 12.23 -16.88 21.71
CA PRO A 8 11.05 -16.68 20.89
C PRO A 8 10.64 -15.20 20.93
N ALA A 9 10.36 -14.62 19.77
CA ALA A 9 9.89 -13.25 19.66
C ALA A 9 8.59 -13.09 20.47
N GLN A 10 8.63 -12.27 21.50
CA GLN A 10 7.45 -11.92 22.28
C GLN A 10 6.52 -11.09 21.40
N SER A 11 5.29 -11.58 21.15
CA SER A 11 4.26 -10.85 20.45
C SER A 11 3.89 -9.57 21.23
N HIS A 12 4.04 -8.41 20.57
CA HIS A 12 3.69 -7.12 21.14
C HIS A 12 2.16 -7.05 21.39
N PRO A 13 1.66 -6.41 22.47
CA PRO A 13 0.22 -6.26 22.72
C PRO A 13 -0.58 -5.65 21.55
N ALA A 14 0.08 -4.88 20.67
CA ALA A 14 -0.50 -4.32 19.46
C ALA A 14 -0.79 -5.36 18.35
N ASP A 15 -0.30 -6.59 18.48
CA ASP A 15 -0.48 -7.67 17.49
C ASP A 15 -1.78 -8.48 17.69
N ARG A 16 -2.62 -8.15 18.68
CA ARG A 16 -3.91 -8.82 18.86
C ARG A 16 -4.93 -8.30 17.86
N PRO A 17 -5.70 -9.19 17.16
CA PRO A 17 -6.77 -8.78 16.27
C PRO A 17 -7.79 -7.92 17.00
N ARG A 18 -8.13 -6.76 16.45
CA ARG A 18 -9.31 -6.02 16.89
C ARG A 18 -10.53 -6.69 16.26
N PRO A 19 -11.58 -7.08 17.03
CA PRO A 19 -12.79 -7.65 16.47
C PRO A 19 -13.39 -6.68 15.46
N GLY A 20 -13.56 -7.14 14.20
CA GLY A 20 -14.25 -6.39 13.16
C GLY A 20 -13.39 -5.60 12.17
N GLU A 21 -12.05 -5.67 12.24
CA GLU A 21 -11.21 -5.11 11.18
C GLU A 21 -11.32 -5.97 9.90
N PRO A 22 -11.53 -5.37 8.71
CA PRO A 22 -11.44 -6.08 7.44
C PRO A 22 -10.03 -6.64 7.25
N TRP A 23 -9.87 -7.67 6.41
CA TRP A 23 -8.58 -8.34 6.13
C TRP A 23 -7.97 -9.14 7.30
N THR A 24 -8.65 -9.22 8.44
CA THR A 24 -8.15 -9.98 9.61
C THR A 24 -8.74 -11.37 9.70
N ASP A 25 -9.88 -11.61 9.04
CA ASP A 25 -10.62 -12.87 9.06
C ASP A 25 -10.38 -13.71 7.80
N ASP A 26 -10.64 -15.04 7.86
CA ASP A 26 -10.78 -15.89 6.70
C ASP A 26 -11.83 -15.31 5.73
N PRO A 27 -11.61 -15.32 4.40
CA PRO A 27 -10.68 -16.16 3.65
C PRO A 27 -9.31 -15.55 3.30
N TYR A 28 -9.10 -14.24 3.50
CA TYR A 28 -7.85 -13.57 3.13
C TYR A 28 -6.64 -14.18 3.85
N ALA A 29 -6.75 -14.33 5.17
CA ALA A 29 -5.67 -14.92 5.96
C ALA A 29 -5.34 -16.36 5.53
N HIS A 30 -6.36 -17.14 5.13
CA HIS A 30 -6.15 -18.48 4.59
C HIS A 30 -5.40 -18.45 3.28
N ALA A 31 -5.82 -17.62 2.33
CA ALA A 31 -5.17 -17.46 1.03
C ALA A 31 -3.70 -17.04 1.18
N LEU A 32 -3.39 -16.11 2.08
CA LEU A 32 -2.00 -15.71 2.34
C LEU A 32 -1.16 -16.85 2.96
N ARG A 33 -1.74 -17.67 3.84
CA ARG A 33 -1.00 -18.82 4.42
C ARG A 33 -0.68 -19.90 3.39
N THR A 34 -1.64 -20.19 2.50
CA THR A 34 -1.47 -21.21 1.45
C THR A 34 -0.69 -20.70 0.24
N GLY A 35 -0.69 -19.38 0.02
CA GLY A 35 -0.14 -18.72 -1.16
C GLY A 35 -0.95 -18.97 -2.42
N ARG A 36 -2.24 -19.32 -2.29
CA ARG A 36 -3.13 -19.70 -3.40
C ARG A 36 -4.54 -19.15 -3.21
N GLY A 37 -5.17 -18.79 -4.37
CA GLY A 37 -6.58 -18.44 -4.50
C GLY A 37 -7.45 -19.65 -4.89
N PRO A 38 -8.62 -19.41 -5.51
CA PRO A 38 -9.09 -18.08 -5.89
C PRO A 38 -9.64 -17.27 -4.71
N LEU A 39 -9.39 -15.97 -4.75
CA LEU A 39 -9.90 -14.98 -3.82
C LEU A 39 -10.46 -13.81 -4.62
N PHE A 40 -11.53 -13.22 -4.13
CA PHE A 40 -12.23 -12.15 -4.83
C PHE A 40 -12.57 -11.01 -3.87
N MET A 41 -12.68 -9.82 -4.42
CA MET A 41 -13.35 -8.70 -3.79
C MET A 41 -14.75 -8.59 -4.40
N ARG A 42 -15.78 -8.95 -3.62
CA ARG A 42 -17.18 -8.84 -4.07
C ARG A 42 -17.66 -7.41 -3.85
N ARG A 43 -18.13 -6.79 -4.93
CA ARG A 43 -18.85 -5.52 -4.88
C ARG A 43 -20.23 -5.75 -4.26
N LEU A 44 -20.62 -4.92 -3.31
CA LEU A 44 -21.94 -4.95 -2.69
C LEU A 44 -22.75 -3.76 -3.22
N ARG A 45 -24.00 -4.03 -3.61
CA ARG A 45 -24.94 -2.97 -3.97
C ARG A 45 -25.69 -2.53 -2.71
N PRO A 46 -25.77 -1.23 -2.44
CA PRO A 46 -26.62 -0.75 -1.36
C PRO A 46 -28.08 -1.11 -1.64
N PRO A 47 -28.88 -1.35 -0.60
CA PRO A 47 -30.33 -1.52 -0.78
C PRO A 47 -30.91 -0.27 -1.44
N VAL A 48 -31.76 -0.47 -2.45
CA VAL A 48 -32.45 0.61 -3.19
C VAL A 48 -33.68 1.06 -2.42
N ASP A 49 -34.36 0.14 -1.71
CA ASP A 49 -35.55 0.37 -0.91
C ASP A 49 -35.48 -0.37 0.44
N ARG A 50 -36.43 -0.04 1.37
CA ARG A 50 -36.48 -0.68 2.72
C ARG A 50 -36.71 -2.20 2.67
N ASP A 51 -37.27 -2.71 1.58
CA ASP A 51 -37.57 -4.14 1.36
C ASP A 51 -36.53 -4.83 0.47
N ASP A 52 -35.54 -4.07 -0.05
CA ASP A 52 -34.42 -4.60 -0.81
C ASP A 52 -33.28 -4.96 0.14
N ALA A 53 -32.96 -6.25 0.25
CA ALA A 53 -31.83 -6.73 1.05
C ALA A 53 -30.45 -6.31 0.50
N GLY A 54 -30.44 -5.48 -0.56
CA GLY A 54 -29.21 -5.23 -1.32
C GLY A 54 -28.83 -6.42 -2.20
N GLY A 55 -27.96 -6.20 -3.18
CA GLY A 55 -27.59 -7.26 -4.14
C GLY A 55 -26.10 -7.59 -4.09
N GLU A 56 -25.76 -8.84 -4.37
CA GLU A 56 -24.40 -9.22 -4.70
C GLU A 56 -24.06 -8.69 -6.09
N GLY A 57 -22.97 -7.94 -6.16
CA GLY A 57 -22.47 -7.39 -7.41
C GLY A 57 -21.34 -8.23 -8.01
N GLU A 58 -20.54 -7.59 -8.83
CA GLU A 58 -19.38 -8.15 -9.53
C GLU A 58 -18.34 -8.72 -8.57
N LEU A 59 -17.69 -9.80 -9.01
CA LEU A 59 -16.48 -10.36 -8.38
C LEU A 59 -15.25 -9.78 -9.08
N LEU A 60 -14.43 -9.08 -8.33
CA LEU A 60 -13.14 -8.58 -8.78
C LEU A 60 -12.05 -9.58 -8.29
N PRO A 61 -11.34 -10.25 -9.20
CA PRO A 61 -10.33 -11.23 -8.79
C PRO A 61 -9.17 -10.57 -8.06
N LEU A 62 -8.65 -11.26 -7.05
CA LEU A 62 -7.47 -10.87 -6.28
C LEU A 62 -6.34 -11.83 -6.61
N ASP A 63 -5.21 -11.31 -7.07
CA ASP A 63 -4.07 -12.10 -7.57
C ASP A 63 -3.14 -12.54 -6.44
N VAL A 64 -3.64 -13.47 -5.61
CA VAL A 64 -2.93 -13.98 -4.43
C VAL A 64 -1.62 -14.65 -4.81
N GLU A 65 -1.61 -15.40 -5.91
CA GLU A 65 -0.44 -16.11 -6.41
C GLU A 65 0.69 -15.12 -6.71
N ARG A 66 0.38 -14.02 -7.43
CA ARG A 66 1.36 -12.96 -7.74
C ARG A 66 1.84 -12.27 -6.47
N TRP A 67 0.94 -11.95 -5.54
CA TRP A 67 1.35 -11.33 -4.27
C TRP A 67 2.28 -12.22 -3.46
N CYS A 68 2.07 -13.54 -3.53
CA CYS A 68 2.88 -14.53 -2.84
C CYS A 68 4.12 -14.98 -3.63
N ALA A 69 4.27 -14.61 -4.88
CA ALA A 69 5.45 -14.88 -5.71
C ALA A 69 6.64 -13.94 -5.39
N ALA A 70 7.72 -14.06 -6.15
CA ALA A 70 8.76 -13.04 -6.24
C ALA A 70 8.25 -11.82 -7.03
N PRO A 71 8.87 -10.64 -6.92
CA PRO A 71 8.58 -9.51 -7.79
C PRO A 71 8.69 -9.88 -9.27
N ASP A 72 7.70 -9.46 -10.07
CA ASP A 72 7.71 -9.55 -11.53
C ASP A 72 8.54 -8.42 -12.17
N ALA A 73 8.55 -8.33 -13.50
CA ALA A 73 9.29 -7.30 -14.22
C ALA A 73 8.73 -5.90 -13.92
N ALA A 74 7.40 -5.75 -13.89
CA ALA A 74 6.76 -4.48 -13.57
C ALA A 74 7.04 -4.03 -12.14
N ASP A 75 7.01 -4.97 -11.16
CA ASP A 75 7.42 -4.70 -9.78
C ASP A 75 8.89 -4.23 -9.72
N THR A 76 9.79 -4.90 -10.45
CA THR A 76 11.21 -4.54 -10.52
C THR A 76 11.39 -3.12 -11.06
N GLY A 77 10.64 -2.75 -12.10
CA GLY A 77 10.63 -1.39 -12.65
C GLY A 77 10.18 -0.34 -11.63
N VAL A 78 9.23 -0.67 -10.74
CA VAL A 78 8.82 0.19 -9.61
C VAL A 78 9.92 0.29 -8.57
N LEU A 79 10.53 -0.84 -8.17
CA LEU A 79 11.58 -0.88 -7.14
C LEU A 79 12.81 -0.06 -7.54
N GLN A 80 13.21 -0.10 -8.84
CA GLN A 80 14.32 0.70 -9.37
C GLN A 80 14.09 2.23 -9.30
N ARG A 81 12.83 2.67 -9.18
CA ARG A 81 12.47 4.08 -9.00
C ARG A 81 12.42 4.52 -7.54
N CYS A 82 12.54 3.60 -6.60
CA CYS A 82 12.59 3.93 -5.19
C CYS A 82 13.85 4.74 -4.85
N ALA A 83 13.72 5.69 -3.94
CA ALA A 83 14.83 6.47 -3.40
C ALA A 83 14.68 6.62 -1.88
N GLY A 84 15.79 6.45 -1.17
CA GLY A 84 15.83 6.49 0.28
C GLY A 84 15.07 5.33 0.94
N PRO A 85 14.76 5.44 2.23
CA PRO A 85 13.94 4.44 2.92
C PRO A 85 12.54 4.33 2.30
N VAL A 86 12.03 3.11 2.17
CA VAL A 86 10.76 2.80 1.50
C VAL A 86 9.70 2.33 2.49
N LEU A 87 8.50 2.88 2.39
CA LEU A 87 7.32 2.43 3.12
C LEU A 87 6.33 1.78 2.13
N ASP A 88 6.05 0.50 2.31
CA ASP A 88 5.06 -0.23 1.50
C ASP A 88 3.73 -0.29 2.26
N VAL A 89 2.72 0.41 1.74
CA VAL A 89 1.40 0.56 2.38
C VAL A 89 0.42 -0.47 1.84
N GLY A 90 -0.10 -1.32 2.73
CA GLY A 90 -0.83 -2.51 2.35
C GLY A 90 0.11 -3.57 1.80
N CYS A 91 1.23 -3.82 2.48
CA CYS A 91 2.33 -4.64 1.95
C CYS A 91 1.94 -6.10 1.66
N GLY A 92 0.80 -6.57 2.15
CA GLY A 92 0.35 -7.96 1.98
C GLY A 92 1.41 -8.97 2.42
N PRO A 93 1.68 -10.02 1.63
CA PRO A 93 2.70 -11.03 1.97
C PRO A 93 4.13 -10.56 1.77
N GLY A 94 4.37 -9.27 1.43
CA GLY A 94 5.64 -8.57 1.53
C GLY A 94 6.65 -8.87 0.42
N ARG A 95 6.22 -9.18 -0.81
CA ARG A 95 7.15 -9.45 -1.92
C ARG A 95 8.09 -8.27 -2.19
N LEU A 96 7.56 -7.04 -2.17
CA LEU A 96 8.34 -5.83 -2.45
C LEU A 96 9.27 -5.48 -1.29
N VAL A 97 8.78 -5.56 -0.05
CA VAL A 97 9.58 -5.30 1.16
C VAL A 97 10.76 -6.28 1.25
N ALA A 98 10.51 -7.57 0.99
CA ALA A 98 11.56 -8.60 1.02
C ALA A 98 12.62 -8.36 -0.06
N ALA A 99 12.22 -7.98 -1.28
CA ALA A 99 13.14 -7.67 -2.37
C ALA A 99 14.02 -6.46 -2.04
N LEU A 100 13.42 -5.35 -1.58
CA LEU A 100 14.18 -4.16 -1.15
C LEU A 100 15.16 -4.48 -0.04
N THR A 101 14.73 -5.28 0.95
CA THR A 101 15.60 -5.70 2.06
C THR A 101 16.78 -6.54 1.56
N ALA A 102 16.56 -7.43 0.60
CA ALA A 102 17.63 -8.26 0.00
C ALA A 102 18.66 -7.42 -0.76
N GLU A 103 18.24 -6.28 -1.34
CA GLU A 103 19.12 -5.31 -2.00
C GLU A 103 19.76 -4.30 -1.03
N GLY A 104 19.54 -4.44 0.28
CA GLY A 104 20.08 -3.55 1.31
C GLY A 104 19.35 -2.21 1.42
N VAL A 105 18.21 -2.03 0.78
CA VAL A 105 17.39 -0.83 0.88
C VAL A 105 16.54 -0.90 2.15
N PRO A 106 16.60 0.08 3.05
CA PRO A 106 15.77 0.13 4.23
C PRO A 106 14.29 0.18 3.83
N ALA A 107 13.51 -0.84 4.19
CA ALA A 107 12.10 -0.94 3.83
C ALA A 107 11.26 -1.40 5.02
N LEU A 108 10.02 -0.90 5.12
CA LEU A 108 9.03 -1.29 6.10
C LEU A 108 7.67 -1.51 5.43
N GLY A 109 7.09 -2.68 5.64
CA GLY A 109 5.70 -2.94 5.27
C GLY A 109 4.72 -2.52 6.37
N VAL A 110 3.59 -1.98 5.98
CA VAL A 110 2.47 -1.67 6.87
C VAL A 110 1.23 -2.39 6.36
N ASP A 111 0.61 -3.18 7.21
CA ASP A 111 -0.64 -3.88 6.89
C ASP A 111 -1.49 -4.05 8.15
N VAL A 112 -2.81 -4.11 8.00
CA VAL A 112 -3.74 -4.37 9.11
C VAL A 112 -3.90 -5.87 9.38
N SER A 113 -3.60 -6.72 8.39
CA SER A 113 -3.70 -8.16 8.49
C SER A 113 -2.53 -8.78 9.26
N PRO A 114 -2.79 -9.51 10.37
CA PRO A 114 -1.76 -10.25 11.07
C PRO A 114 -1.08 -11.30 10.19
N ALA A 115 -1.84 -11.94 9.27
CA ALA A 115 -1.32 -12.95 8.36
C ALA A 115 -0.35 -12.33 7.34
N ALA A 116 -0.67 -11.15 6.81
CA ALA A 116 0.20 -10.39 5.91
C ALA A 116 1.53 -10.03 6.60
N VAL A 117 1.46 -9.43 7.77
CA VAL A 117 2.65 -9.05 8.55
C VAL A 117 3.52 -10.26 8.90
N ALA A 118 2.90 -11.36 9.34
CA ALA A 118 3.62 -12.59 9.64
C ALA A 118 4.33 -13.15 8.40
N ARG A 119 3.66 -13.15 7.24
CA ARG A 119 4.22 -13.62 5.98
C ARG A 119 5.39 -12.75 5.51
N THR A 120 5.25 -11.43 5.59
CA THR A 120 6.33 -10.49 5.26
C THR A 120 7.57 -10.74 6.11
N ARG A 121 7.40 -10.94 7.42
CA ARG A 121 8.51 -11.24 8.35
C ARG A 121 9.16 -12.60 8.05
N GLN A 122 8.37 -13.62 7.70
CA GLN A 122 8.88 -14.93 7.29
C GLN A 122 9.74 -14.85 6.01
N ARG A 123 9.46 -13.90 5.12
CA ARG A 123 10.25 -13.62 3.91
C ARG A 123 11.50 -12.78 4.17
N GLY A 124 11.77 -12.40 5.40
CA GLY A 124 12.92 -11.57 5.78
C GLY A 124 12.67 -10.07 5.71
N GLY A 125 11.47 -9.63 5.33
CA GLY A 125 11.09 -8.21 5.33
C GLY A 125 10.68 -7.70 6.72
N ALA A 126 10.90 -6.43 7.00
CA ALA A 126 10.36 -5.77 8.19
C ALA A 126 8.90 -5.36 7.94
N ALA A 127 8.01 -5.65 8.88
CA ALA A 127 6.61 -5.24 8.77
C ALA A 127 5.99 -4.95 10.14
N VAL A 128 5.03 -4.03 10.18
CA VAL A 128 4.24 -3.71 11.37
C VAL A 128 2.75 -3.84 11.08
N ARG A 129 2.01 -4.39 12.05
CA ARG A 129 0.55 -4.42 12.00
C ARG A 129 0.02 -3.05 12.44
N ARG A 130 -0.43 -2.26 11.48
CA ARG A 130 -0.96 -0.92 11.74
C ARG A 130 -1.81 -0.43 10.57
N SER A 131 -2.81 0.40 10.86
CA SER A 131 -3.50 1.16 9.82
C SER A 131 -2.59 2.27 9.30
N VAL A 132 -2.65 2.56 8.00
CA VAL A 132 -1.95 3.72 7.41
C VAL A 132 -2.44 5.05 8.00
N PHE A 133 -3.66 5.09 8.52
CA PHE A 133 -4.24 6.28 9.15
C PHE A 133 -3.78 6.49 10.60
N ASP A 134 -3.18 5.47 11.22
CA ASP A 134 -2.54 5.60 12.53
C ASP A 134 -1.15 6.24 12.39
N ARG A 135 -0.57 6.64 13.54
CA ARG A 135 0.83 7.09 13.57
C ARG A 135 1.76 5.95 13.18
N LEU A 136 2.58 6.16 12.13
CA LEU A 136 3.52 5.17 11.60
C LEU A 136 4.94 5.38 12.12
N PRO A 137 5.76 4.33 12.23
CA PRO A 137 7.19 4.49 12.50
C PRO A 137 7.85 5.32 11.39
N GLY A 138 8.74 6.23 11.75
CA GLY A 138 9.55 6.96 10.78
C GLY A 138 8.81 8.00 9.92
N GLU A 139 7.63 8.47 10.32
CA GLU A 139 6.95 9.56 9.61
C GLU A 139 7.88 10.76 9.36
N GLY A 140 7.77 11.34 8.17
CA GLY A 140 8.63 12.45 7.73
C GLY A 140 10.05 12.04 7.31
N ARG A 141 10.39 10.73 7.30
CA ARG A 141 11.71 10.22 6.90
C ARG A 141 11.67 9.22 5.75
N TRP A 142 10.49 8.83 5.27
CA TRP A 142 10.34 7.90 4.16
C TRP A 142 10.60 8.61 2.84
N GLY A 143 11.66 8.20 2.12
CA GLY A 143 11.99 8.77 0.81
C GLY A 143 10.98 8.38 -0.27
N THR A 144 10.46 7.16 -0.18
CA THR A 144 9.44 6.63 -1.09
C THR A 144 8.33 5.91 -0.33
N ILE A 145 7.09 6.12 -0.76
CA ILE A 145 5.93 5.29 -0.38
C ILE A 145 5.48 4.50 -1.61
N LEU A 146 5.10 3.24 -1.42
CA LEU A 146 4.46 2.38 -2.41
C LEU A 146 2.97 2.21 -2.09
N LEU A 147 2.12 2.32 -3.12
CA LEU A 147 0.72 1.94 -3.15
C LEU A 147 0.48 1.04 -4.35
N MET A 148 0.71 -0.27 -4.18
CA MET A 148 0.62 -1.26 -5.25
C MET A 148 -0.66 -2.08 -5.13
N ASP A 149 -0.98 -2.86 -6.17
CA ASP A 149 -2.03 -3.89 -6.14
C ASP A 149 -3.43 -3.35 -5.79
N GLY A 150 -3.74 -2.12 -6.19
CA GLY A 150 -5.01 -1.46 -5.91
C GLY A 150 -5.11 -0.84 -4.52
N ASN A 151 -4.03 -0.78 -3.74
CA ASN A 151 -4.00 -0.20 -2.38
C ASN A 151 -4.38 1.29 -2.31
N LEU A 152 -4.47 1.97 -3.47
CA LEU A 152 -5.11 3.28 -3.59
C LEU A 152 -6.55 3.29 -3.07
N GLY A 153 -7.20 2.11 -3.03
CA GLY A 153 -8.54 1.92 -2.48
C GLY A 153 -8.65 1.89 -0.96
N ILE A 154 -7.54 1.81 -0.23
CA ILE A 154 -7.54 1.69 1.24
C ILE A 154 -8.33 2.82 1.89
N GLY A 155 -9.30 2.45 2.74
CA GLY A 155 -10.17 3.38 3.45
C GLY A 155 -11.34 3.90 2.63
N GLY A 156 -11.44 3.58 1.32
CA GLY A 156 -12.54 3.96 0.45
C GLY A 156 -12.55 5.42 0.00
N ASP A 157 -11.64 6.24 0.51
CA ASP A 157 -11.48 7.65 0.15
C ASP A 157 -10.02 7.97 -0.23
N PRO A 158 -9.70 7.96 -1.54
CA PRO A 158 -8.36 8.27 -2.02
C PRO A 158 -7.88 9.69 -1.69
N LEU A 159 -8.77 10.66 -1.57
CA LEU A 159 -8.39 12.03 -1.19
C LEU A 159 -7.82 12.04 0.24
N VAL A 160 -8.51 11.39 1.18
CA VAL A 160 -8.06 11.27 2.57
C VAL A 160 -6.76 10.45 2.65
N LEU A 161 -6.66 9.35 1.88
CA LEU A 161 -5.46 8.52 1.84
C LEU A 161 -4.26 9.32 1.31
N LEU A 162 -4.39 9.98 0.16
CA LEU A 162 -3.30 10.77 -0.44
C LEU A 162 -2.89 11.97 0.42
N ALA A 163 -3.85 12.65 1.07
CA ALA A 163 -3.56 13.70 2.06
C ALA A 163 -2.76 13.14 3.24
N ARG A 164 -3.15 11.96 3.76
CA ARG A 164 -2.43 11.28 4.85
C ARG A 164 -1.01 10.92 4.43
N LEU A 165 -0.81 10.29 3.28
CA LEU A 165 0.51 9.88 2.80
C LEU A 165 1.45 11.07 2.60
N ARG A 166 0.92 12.23 2.22
CA ARG A 166 1.70 13.46 2.11
C ARG A 166 2.30 13.90 3.45
N THR A 167 1.70 13.55 4.59
CA THR A 167 2.28 13.84 5.91
C THR A 167 3.36 12.83 6.31
N VAL A 168 3.39 11.66 5.69
CA VAL A 168 4.31 10.56 6.01
C VAL A 168 5.68 10.73 5.34
N VAL A 169 5.73 11.36 4.16
CA VAL A 169 6.99 11.66 3.46
C VAL A 169 7.50 13.06 3.79
N PRO A 170 8.83 13.31 3.74
CA PRO A 170 9.38 14.67 3.82
C PRO A 170 9.07 15.49 2.55
N PRO A 171 9.25 16.81 2.55
CA PRO A 171 9.32 17.60 1.32
C PRO A 171 10.35 17.01 0.34
N GLY A 172 9.97 16.81 -0.92
CA GLY A 172 10.77 16.11 -1.94
C GLY A 172 10.66 14.58 -1.90
N GLY A 173 9.91 14.00 -0.94
CA GLY A 173 9.60 12.59 -0.93
C GLY A 173 8.60 12.23 -2.05
N ARG A 174 8.61 10.94 -2.44
CA ARG A 174 7.82 10.45 -3.58
C ARG A 174 6.80 9.39 -3.16
N LEU A 175 5.79 9.26 -4.00
CA LEU A 175 4.76 8.23 -3.91
C LEU A 175 4.65 7.54 -5.28
N LEU A 176 4.86 6.23 -5.31
CA LEU A 176 4.67 5.40 -6.49
C LEU A 176 3.33 4.66 -6.32
N VAL A 177 2.45 4.83 -7.28
CA VAL A 177 1.07 4.32 -7.20
C VAL A 177 0.76 3.46 -8.41
N GLU A 178 0.21 2.29 -8.19
CA GLU A 178 -0.45 1.51 -9.23
C GLU A 178 -1.92 1.94 -9.32
N ALA A 179 -2.28 2.54 -10.47
CA ALA A 179 -3.65 2.92 -10.78
C ALA A 179 -4.43 1.75 -11.38
N ALA A 180 -5.76 1.80 -11.33
CA ALA A 180 -6.58 0.84 -12.05
C ALA A 180 -6.27 0.88 -13.56
N PRO A 181 -6.32 -0.28 -14.25
CA PRO A 181 -5.94 -0.36 -15.67
C PRO A 181 -6.92 0.37 -16.59
N HIS A 182 -8.12 0.69 -16.09
CA HIS A 182 -9.17 1.39 -16.83
C HIS A 182 -9.40 2.78 -16.24
N ASP A 183 -9.98 3.68 -17.03
CA ASP A 183 -10.35 5.02 -16.57
C ASP A 183 -11.64 4.93 -15.74
N VAL A 184 -11.46 4.75 -14.44
CA VAL A 184 -12.55 4.61 -13.44
C VAL A 184 -12.34 5.58 -12.28
N ASP A 185 -13.43 5.99 -11.66
CA ASP A 185 -13.46 6.73 -10.39
C ASP A 185 -14.62 6.17 -9.54
N GLU A 186 -14.31 5.15 -8.75
CA GLU A 186 -15.32 4.38 -8.02
C GLU A 186 -15.10 4.42 -6.51
N ARG A 187 -16.20 4.56 -5.78
CA ARG A 187 -16.27 4.37 -4.33
C ARG A 187 -17.23 3.21 -4.07
N LEU A 188 -16.71 2.16 -3.46
CA LEU A 188 -17.38 0.86 -3.37
C LEU A 188 -17.53 0.45 -1.91
N THR A 189 -18.58 -0.32 -1.61
CA THR A 189 -18.60 -1.21 -0.46
C THR A 189 -18.32 -2.61 -0.98
N VAL A 190 -17.31 -3.27 -0.40
CA VAL A 190 -16.84 -4.59 -0.85
C VAL A 190 -16.64 -5.53 0.33
N ARG A 191 -16.58 -6.83 0.05
CA ARG A 191 -16.09 -7.85 0.99
C ARG A 191 -15.13 -8.79 0.29
N VAL A 192 -14.20 -9.38 1.02
CA VAL A 192 -13.35 -10.45 0.50
C VAL A 192 -14.13 -11.77 0.56
N GLU A 193 -14.06 -12.56 -0.52
CA GLU A 193 -14.82 -13.82 -0.66
C GLU A 193 -13.96 -14.87 -1.37
N ASP A 194 -14.02 -16.15 -0.94
CA ASP A 194 -13.38 -17.26 -1.64
C ASP A 194 -14.34 -18.00 -2.58
N ALA A 195 -13.83 -18.97 -3.33
CA ALA A 195 -14.64 -19.78 -4.26
C ALA A 195 -15.73 -20.63 -3.58
N HIS A 196 -15.68 -20.78 -2.27
CA HIS A 196 -16.66 -21.55 -1.50
C HIS A 196 -17.74 -20.66 -0.86
N GLY A 197 -17.73 -19.34 -1.18
CA GLY A 197 -18.66 -18.37 -0.61
C GLY A 197 -18.36 -17.97 0.83
N ARG A 198 -17.23 -18.40 1.41
CA ARG A 198 -16.79 -17.87 2.71
C ARG A 198 -16.33 -16.45 2.50
N HIS A 199 -16.78 -15.55 3.33
CA HIS A 199 -16.50 -14.13 3.16
C HIS A 199 -16.22 -13.42 4.47
N GLY A 200 -15.43 -12.34 4.39
CA GLY A 200 -15.18 -11.40 5.46
C GLY A 200 -16.29 -10.35 5.60
N ARG A 201 -16.09 -9.40 6.49
CA ARG A 201 -17.01 -8.27 6.67
C ARG A 201 -16.92 -7.26 5.54
N PRO A 202 -18.02 -6.56 5.22
CA PRO A 202 -17.98 -5.43 4.29
C PRO A 202 -17.08 -4.30 4.78
N PHE A 203 -16.41 -3.62 3.84
CA PHE A 203 -15.59 -2.44 4.09
C PHE A 203 -15.59 -1.50 2.87
N PRO A 204 -15.29 -0.20 3.08
CA PRO A 204 -15.18 0.76 2.00
C PRO A 204 -13.87 0.53 1.22
N TRP A 205 -13.97 0.66 -0.10
CA TRP A 205 -12.85 0.58 -1.04
C TRP A 205 -13.02 1.60 -2.16
N ALA A 206 -11.94 1.96 -2.83
CA ALA A 206 -12.00 2.81 -4.01
C ALA A 206 -11.18 2.20 -5.16
N ARG A 207 -11.51 2.60 -6.40
CA ARG A 207 -10.72 2.29 -7.59
C ARG A 207 -10.61 3.55 -8.43
N LEU A 208 -9.38 3.96 -8.72
CA LEU A 208 -9.10 5.10 -9.58
C LEU A 208 -8.19 4.69 -10.72
N GLY A 209 -8.61 5.04 -11.94
CA GLY A 209 -7.72 5.09 -13.10
C GLY A 209 -6.76 6.28 -12.99
N ALA A 210 -5.81 6.35 -13.91
CA ALA A 210 -4.75 7.36 -13.84
C ALA A 210 -5.29 8.80 -13.88
N THR A 211 -6.33 9.09 -14.66
CA THR A 211 -6.93 10.42 -14.77
C THR A 211 -7.52 10.88 -13.43
N ALA A 212 -8.38 10.07 -12.82
CA ALA A 212 -8.99 10.38 -11.53
C ALA A 212 -7.97 10.46 -10.39
N LEU A 213 -6.94 9.58 -10.42
CA LEU A 213 -5.82 9.63 -9.48
C LEU A 213 -5.10 10.98 -9.55
N LEU A 214 -4.79 11.49 -10.75
CA LEU A 214 -4.08 12.76 -10.92
C LEU A 214 -4.89 13.94 -10.37
N HIS A 215 -6.17 14.04 -10.71
CA HIS A 215 -7.04 15.08 -10.17
C HIS A 215 -7.10 15.05 -8.64
N THR A 216 -7.22 13.84 -8.06
CA THR A 216 -7.27 13.67 -6.60
C THR A 216 -5.93 14.04 -5.95
N ALA A 217 -4.82 13.67 -6.57
CA ALA A 217 -3.47 13.95 -6.07
C ALA A 217 -3.16 15.45 -6.08
N GLU A 218 -3.48 16.14 -7.17
CA GLU A 218 -3.32 17.59 -7.32
C GLU A 218 -4.12 18.34 -6.25
N ALA A 219 -5.38 17.94 -5.99
CA ALA A 219 -6.25 18.56 -4.99
C ALA A 219 -5.64 18.56 -3.59
N VAL A 220 -4.77 17.60 -3.26
CA VAL A 220 -4.06 17.53 -1.98
C VAL A 220 -2.58 17.93 -2.09
N GLY A 221 -2.16 18.51 -3.22
CA GLY A 221 -0.87 19.14 -3.41
C GLY A 221 0.29 18.19 -3.68
N TRP A 222 0.03 17.02 -4.30
CA TRP A 222 1.04 16.21 -4.96
C TRP A 222 1.33 16.77 -6.36
N ILE A 223 2.53 16.55 -6.88
CA ILE A 223 2.94 16.94 -8.22
C ILE A 223 3.29 15.69 -9.00
N LEU A 224 2.71 15.53 -10.20
CA LEU A 224 3.05 14.48 -11.14
C LEU A 224 4.50 14.66 -11.66
N THR A 225 5.31 13.59 -11.58
CA THR A 225 6.69 13.59 -12.11
C THR A 225 6.96 12.44 -13.06
N GLY A 226 6.11 11.41 -13.07
CA GLY A 226 6.26 10.30 -14.00
C GLY A 226 4.95 9.51 -14.18
N ARG A 227 4.82 8.92 -15.37
CA ARG A 227 3.73 8.00 -15.70
C ARG A 227 4.27 6.95 -16.68
N TRP A 228 3.98 5.68 -16.41
CA TRP A 228 4.35 4.58 -17.30
C TRP A 228 3.37 3.43 -17.20
N ALA A 229 3.43 2.51 -18.15
CA ALA A 229 2.73 1.25 -18.11
C ALA A 229 3.73 0.12 -18.36
N ASP A 230 3.55 -1.00 -17.69
CA ASP A 230 4.36 -2.20 -17.84
C ASP A 230 3.51 -3.43 -17.54
N GLU A 231 3.62 -4.48 -18.36
CA GLU A 231 2.85 -5.72 -18.25
C GLU A 231 1.33 -5.50 -18.07
N GLY A 232 0.76 -4.48 -18.74
CA GLY A 232 -0.67 -4.14 -18.64
C GLY A 232 -1.07 -3.42 -17.35
N ARG A 233 -0.13 -3.11 -16.47
CA ARG A 233 -0.31 -2.34 -15.24
C ARG A 233 0.04 -0.87 -15.47
N SER A 234 -0.67 0.03 -14.83
CA SER A 234 -0.49 1.48 -14.97
C SER A 234 0.07 2.09 -13.70
N PHE A 235 1.13 2.86 -13.82
CA PHE A 235 1.84 3.45 -12.68
C PHE A 235 1.96 4.96 -12.81
N VAL A 236 1.94 5.62 -11.66
CA VAL A 236 2.08 7.07 -11.52
C VAL A 236 3.11 7.37 -10.44
N GLU A 237 4.04 8.27 -10.72
CA GLU A 237 4.97 8.82 -9.75
C GLU A 237 4.56 10.23 -9.38
N LEU A 238 4.39 10.47 -8.08
CA LEU A 238 4.00 11.74 -7.50
C LEU A 238 5.07 12.21 -6.52
N HIS A 239 5.34 13.52 -6.49
CA HIS A 239 6.27 14.12 -5.52
C HIS A 239 5.56 15.09 -4.59
N ARG A 240 5.95 15.08 -3.32
CA ARG A 240 5.64 16.17 -2.41
C ARG A 240 6.55 17.36 -2.71
N PRO A 241 6.02 18.55 -3.07
CA PRO A 241 6.86 19.70 -3.38
C PRO A 241 7.74 20.09 -2.19
N ARG A 242 8.94 20.58 -2.48
CA ARG A 242 9.80 21.24 -1.49
C ARG A 242 9.21 22.62 -1.17
N SER A 243 9.28 23.05 0.09
CA SER A 243 8.91 24.42 0.44
C SER A 243 9.93 25.40 -0.16
N ARG A 244 9.48 26.50 -0.78
CA ARG A 244 10.34 27.51 -1.43
C ARG A 244 11.47 28.08 -0.56
N GLN A 245 11.36 28.00 0.75
CA GLN A 245 12.39 28.51 1.69
C GLN A 245 13.71 27.72 1.72
N HIS A 246 13.78 26.53 1.12
CA HIS A 246 15.02 25.73 1.08
C HIS A 246 15.89 26.04 -0.16
N ASP A 247 15.29 26.50 -1.25
CA ASP A 247 16.04 26.82 -2.48
C ASP A 247 16.80 28.15 -2.40
N GLU A 248 16.28 29.13 -1.61
CA GLU A 248 16.98 30.39 -1.41
C GLU A 248 18.26 30.29 -0.56
N ARG A 249 18.32 29.34 0.37
CA ARG A 249 19.54 29.11 1.17
C ARG A 249 20.62 28.35 0.40
N ALA A 250 20.27 27.50 -0.56
CA ALA A 250 21.23 26.78 -1.40
C ALA A 250 21.87 27.71 -2.46
N SER A 251 21.15 28.74 -2.91
CA SER A 251 21.67 29.74 -3.87
C SER A 251 22.46 30.87 -3.23
N ALA A 252 22.27 31.12 -1.92
CA ALA A 252 22.98 32.20 -1.20
C ALA A 252 24.36 31.81 -0.66
N GLY A 253 24.68 30.49 -0.61
CA GLY A 253 25.96 29.97 -0.10
C GLY A 253 27.13 29.93 -1.08
N GLY A 254 26.94 30.40 -2.33
CA GLY A 254 27.91 30.27 -3.43
C GLY A 254 28.70 31.53 -3.81
N ARG A 255 28.63 32.59 -3.04
CA ARG A 255 29.50 33.77 -3.28
C ARG A 255 30.59 33.87 -2.21
N THR A 256 31.64 33.13 -2.40
CA THR A 256 32.93 33.39 -1.72
C THR A 256 33.66 34.46 -2.55
N GLU A 257 33.81 35.60 -1.97
CA GLU A 257 34.74 36.65 -2.42
C GLU A 257 36.13 36.06 -2.54
N GLN A 258 36.78 36.27 -3.68
CA GLN A 258 38.25 36.18 -3.78
C GLN A 258 38.80 37.60 -3.74
N PRO A 259 39.91 37.82 -2.99
CA PRO A 259 40.60 39.07 -2.91
C PRO A 259 41.39 39.39 -4.21
#